data_1034398efb5f08e082f8707b3214dc20
#
_entry.id   1034398efb5f08e082f8707b3214dc20
#
_cell.length_a   1.000
_cell.length_b   1.000
_cell.length_c   1.000
_cell.angle_alpha   90.00
_cell.angle_beta   90.00
_cell.angle_gamma   90.00
#
_symmetry.space_group_name_H-M   'P 1'
#
loop_
_entity.id
_entity.type
_entity.pdbx_description
1 polymer ?
#
loop_
_entity_poly.entity_id
_entity_poly.type
_entity_poly.pdbx_seq_one_letter_code
_entity_poly.pdbx_strand_id
1 'polypeptide(L)'
;MKFATIILLAGLMAARGAEVTARPTAEFLDSIGVDTTFPDRGQPLEKTIEMIRYGGFRWVRGGIEGLTEHGPTTLRTYLELHERTGVKFSWGLVSGGTDLEKLLGTARELAEAGALLAFEGNNEPNNWGVKYKGEDGGGRAKSWLAVAKLQRDLYAAVKGDAVLRKYPVWSISENGAEVDNVGLQFLTIPTGAGTLMPEGTRFADCANVHNYIYHPASPHPMDNKTWNAAEPGPACKVDGLYGNYGRTWGRHFAGYSESELASLPKVTTETGCTIDGEVTEEMQGLNLLSMYLDQFKRGWNHTSVYLLRDRTDEGGNQSFGFFDRDYTPRKAALYLHNLTTILGKGEGGREGAAEELNYTIDGETGTVHDLLLENSAGVFQLIVWDERLTGKDEVTVKLNGKKDSVVVYDPTAGVKAVWAGEWASEIGLTLSNHPVVVEIGALR
;
A
#
# COMPACT_ATOMS: atom_id res chain seq x y z
N MET A 1 -52.44 20.31 46.64
CA MET A 1 -51.18 20.08 45.92
C MET A 1 -51.30 18.77 45.17
N LYS A 2 -51.40 18.85 43.82
CA LYS A 2 -51.48 17.67 42.94
C LYS A 2 -50.07 17.47 42.39
N PHE A 3 -49.42 16.34 42.69
CA PHE A 3 -48.18 15.94 42.10
C PHE A 3 -48.46 15.30 40.74
N ALA A 4 -47.93 15.89 39.68
CA ALA A 4 -47.93 15.30 38.35
C ALA A 4 -46.66 14.44 38.19
N THR A 5 -46.87 13.14 38.02
CA THR A 5 -45.79 12.19 37.71
C THR A 5 -45.49 12.30 36.25
N ILE A 6 -44.28 12.79 35.92
CA ILE A 6 -43.74 12.79 34.55
C ILE A 6 -43.09 11.42 34.33
N ILE A 7 -43.69 10.61 33.48
CA ILE A 7 -43.10 9.36 32.98
C ILE A 7 -42.18 9.75 31.81
N LEU A 8 -40.88 9.69 32.05
CA LEU A 8 -39.89 9.78 30.98
C LEU A 8 -39.87 8.44 30.23
N LEU A 9 -40.49 8.39 29.06
CA LEU A 9 -40.26 7.32 28.10
C LEU A 9 -38.87 7.54 27.53
N ALA A 10 -37.87 6.81 28.03
CA ALA A 10 -36.59 6.66 27.31
C ALA A 10 -36.87 5.75 26.11
N GLY A 11 -37.04 6.39 24.96
CA GLY A 11 -37.06 5.67 23.68
C GLY A 11 -35.67 5.07 23.43
N LEU A 12 -35.56 3.76 23.41
CA LEU A 12 -34.41 3.09 22.80
C LEU A 12 -34.40 3.53 21.33
N MET A 13 -33.58 4.48 21.00
CA MET A 13 -33.13 4.66 19.61
C MET A 13 -32.22 3.46 19.32
N ALA A 14 -32.75 2.46 18.63
CA ALA A 14 -31.90 1.48 17.96
C ALA A 14 -30.91 2.26 17.09
N ALA A 15 -29.61 2.08 17.33
CA ALA A 15 -28.58 2.63 16.47
C ALA A 15 -28.88 2.14 15.05
N ARG A 16 -29.33 3.02 14.18
CA ARG A 16 -29.46 2.70 12.75
C ARG A 16 -28.03 2.53 12.25
N GLY A 17 -27.70 1.34 11.73
CA GLY A 17 -26.45 1.11 11.06
C GLY A 17 -26.24 2.18 9.98
N ALA A 18 -25.01 2.54 9.75
CA ALA A 18 -24.67 3.42 8.64
C ALA A 18 -24.72 2.62 7.34
N GLU A 19 -25.29 3.20 6.29
CA GLU A 19 -25.13 2.69 4.94
C GLU A 19 -23.68 2.97 4.50
N VAL A 20 -22.97 1.91 4.13
CA VAL A 20 -21.58 1.97 3.68
C VAL A 20 -21.54 1.58 2.21
N THR A 21 -21.04 2.47 1.37
CA THR A 21 -20.82 2.19 -0.05
C THR A 21 -19.62 1.26 -0.20
N ALA A 22 -19.81 0.12 -0.86
CA ALA A 22 -18.74 -0.82 -1.13
C ALA A 22 -17.74 -0.26 -2.14
N ARG A 23 -16.48 -0.63 -2.01
CA ARG A 23 -15.48 -0.42 -3.06
C ARG A 23 -15.37 -1.68 -3.93
N PRO A 24 -15.04 -1.55 -5.23
CA PRO A 24 -14.80 -2.73 -6.06
C PRO A 24 -13.65 -3.57 -5.51
N THR A 25 -13.84 -4.87 -5.38
CA THR A 25 -12.76 -5.79 -4.95
C THR A 25 -11.55 -5.72 -5.86
N ALA A 26 -11.77 -5.53 -7.16
CA ALA A 26 -10.70 -5.39 -8.15
C ALA A 26 -9.78 -4.19 -7.83
N GLU A 27 -10.32 -3.06 -7.34
CA GLU A 27 -9.49 -1.90 -6.96
C GLU A 27 -8.55 -2.22 -5.81
N PHE A 28 -9.03 -2.97 -4.82
CA PHE A 28 -8.18 -3.41 -3.71
C PHE A 28 -7.10 -4.37 -4.21
N LEU A 29 -7.47 -5.38 -4.98
CA LEU A 29 -6.50 -6.34 -5.52
C LEU A 29 -5.46 -5.65 -6.42
N ASP A 30 -5.88 -4.70 -7.26
CA ASP A 30 -4.99 -3.93 -8.14
C ASP A 30 -4.05 -3.00 -7.35
N SER A 31 -4.37 -2.67 -6.11
CA SER A 31 -3.50 -1.87 -5.24
C SER A 31 -2.29 -2.66 -4.69
N ILE A 32 -2.35 -4.00 -4.73
CA ILE A 32 -1.36 -4.89 -4.10
C ILE A 32 -0.12 -5.03 -4.98
N GLY A 33 0.97 -4.41 -4.57
CA GLY A 33 2.26 -4.45 -5.24
C GLY A 33 3.36 -5.04 -4.39
N VAL A 34 4.50 -5.28 -5.02
CA VAL A 34 5.70 -5.80 -4.34
C VAL A 34 6.97 -5.31 -5.01
N ASP A 35 8.00 -5.06 -4.20
CA ASP A 35 9.36 -4.83 -4.67
C ASP A 35 10.04 -6.16 -4.95
N THR A 36 10.92 -6.17 -5.95
CA THR A 36 11.66 -7.37 -6.33
C THR A 36 13.14 -7.06 -6.54
N THR A 37 13.96 -8.10 -6.48
CA THR A 37 15.34 -8.06 -6.97
C THR A 37 15.45 -8.59 -8.40
N PHE A 38 14.32 -8.71 -9.09
CA PHE A 38 14.21 -9.09 -10.49
C PHE A 38 14.38 -7.86 -11.40
N PRO A 39 15.08 -8.00 -12.51
CA PRO A 39 15.87 -9.17 -12.92
C PRO A 39 17.36 -9.02 -12.58
N ASP A 40 17.78 -7.89 -12.01
CA ASP A 40 19.18 -7.44 -11.94
C ASP A 40 20.02 -8.08 -10.85
N ARG A 41 19.40 -8.73 -9.86
CA ARG A 41 20.09 -9.27 -8.67
C ARG A 41 19.95 -10.78 -8.56
N GLY A 42 19.98 -11.45 -9.71
CA GLY A 42 20.03 -12.90 -9.79
C GLY A 42 18.71 -13.60 -9.46
N GLN A 43 17.59 -12.90 -9.46
CA GLN A 43 16.27 -13.53 -9.30
C GLN A 43 15.77 -14.04 -10.66
N PRO A 44 15.66 -15.39 -10.87
CA PRO A 44 15.25 -15.92 -12.16
C PRO A 44 13.81 -15.57 -12.52
N LEU A 45 13.54 -15.33 -13.81
CA LEU A 45 12.22 -15.02 -14.33
C LEU A 45 11.18 -16.07 -13.94
N GLU A 46 11.48 -17.37 -14.10
CA GLU A 46 10.55 -18.45 -13.79
C GLU A 46 10.13 -18.43 -12.32
N LYS A 47 11.10 -18.27 -11.43
CA LYS A 47 10.81 -18.16 -9.98
C LYS A 47 10.04 -16.90 -9.63
N THR A 48 10.32 -15.80 -10.31
CA THR A 48 9.55 -14.57 -10.13
C THR A 48 8.10 -14.76 -10.55
N ILE A 49 7.84 -15.40 -11.70
CA ILE A 49 6.48 -15.71 -12.15
C ILE A 49 5.73 -16.59 -11.15
N GLU A 50 6.39 -17.65 -10.65
CA GLU A 50 5.80 -18.54 -9.64
C GLU A 50 5.37 -17.75 -8.39
N MET A 51 6.26 -16.93 -7.84
CA MET A 51 6.01 -16.15 -6.63
C MET A 51 4.93 -15.06 -6.82
N ILE A 52 4.98 -14.35 -7.94
CA ILE A 52 4.00 -13.30 -8.28
C ILE A 52 2.59 -13.90 -8.37
N ARG A 53 2.44 -15.02 -9.10
CA ARG A 53 1.16 -15.71 -9.23
C ARG A 53 0.67 -16.26 -7.89
N TYR A 54 1.59 -16.82 -7.10
CA TYR A 54 1.23 -17.36 -5.79
C TYR A 54 0.68 -16.28 -4.85
N GLY A 55 1.37 -15.14 -4.72
CA GLY A 55 0.93 -14.05 -3.85
C GLY A 55 -0.27 -13.26 -4.40
N GLY A 56 -0.58 -13.38 -5.69
CA GLY A 56 -1.65 -12.61 -6.34
C GLY A 56 -1.30 -11.14 -6.55
N PHE A 57 -0.01 -10.80 -6.62
CA PHE A 57 0.45 -9.43 -6.85
C PHE A 57 0.01 -8.93 -8.23
N ARG A 58 -0.40 -7.65 -8.30
CA ARG A 58 -0.90 -7.03 -9.53
C ARG A 58 0.10 -6.07 -10.15
N TRP A 59 1.05 -5.59 -9.39
CA TRP A 59 2.10 -4.75 -9.91
C TRP A 59 3.43 -4.94 -9.18
N VAL A 60 4.49 -4.55 -9.85
CA VAL A 60 5.87 -4.68 -9.38
C VAL A 60 6.56 -3.33 -9.55
N ARG A 61 7.31 -2.93 -8.55
CA ARG A 61 8.19 -1.79 -8.65
C ARG A 61 9.36 -2.10 -9.56
N GLY A 62 9.59 -1.25 -10.55
CA GLY A 62 10.67 -1.39 -11.54
C GLY A 62 11.30 -0.06 -11.90
N GLY A 63 12.24 -0.10 -12.82
CA GLY A 63 12.90 1.11 -13.28
C GLY A 63 14.10 0.84 -14.20
N ILE A 64 14.82 1.89 -14.50
CA ILE A 64 15.95 1.82 -15.44
C ILE A 64 17.27 1.41 -14.79
N GLU A 65 17.32 1.22 -13.48
CA GLU A 65 18.51 0.76 -12.76
C GLU A 65 18.90 -0.65 -13.21
N GLY A 66 20.17 -0.86 -13.48
CA GLY A 66 20.65 -2.16 -13.94
C GLY A 66 20.14 -2.61 -15.31
N LEU A 67 19.28 -1.82 -15.98
CA LEU A 67 18.73 -2.17 -17.29
C LEU A 67 19.82 -2.14 -18.35
N THR A 68 20.01 -3.29 -19.01
CA THR A 68 21.02 -3.51 -20.06
C THR A 68 20.37 -3.80 -21.41
N GLU A 69 21.14 -3.73 -22.49
CA GLU A 69 20.65 -4.07 -23.84
C GLU A 69 20.58 -5.59 -24.08
N HIS A 70 21.40 -6.35 -23.35
CA HIS A 70 21.51 -7.80 -23.53
C HIS A 70 21.57 -8.51 -22.18
N GLY A 71 21.15 -9.76 -22.15
CA GLY A 71 21.17 -10.61 -20.96
C GLY A 71 19.85 -10.62 -20.17
N PRO A 72 19.84 -11.03 -18.93
CA PRO A 72 18.63 -11.18 -18.14
C PRO A 72 18.00 -9.87 -17.69
N THR A 73 18.77 -8.78 -17.64
CA THR A 73 18.35 -7.46 -17.16
C THR A 73 17.85 -6.54 -18.28
N THR A 74 17.17 -7.10 -19.27
CA THR A 74 16.66 -6.33 -20.41
C THR A 74 15.18 -5.94 -20.21
N LEU A 75 14.74 -4.91 -20.91
CA LEU A 75 13.31 -4.55 -20.97
C LEU A 75 12.45 -5.71 -21.44
N ARG A 76 12.95 -6.55 -22.34
CA ARG A 76 12.25 -7.74 -22.82
C ARG A 76 11.89 -8.71 -21.68
N THR A 77 12.75 -8.85 -20.67
CA THR A 77 12.50 -9.70 -19.51
C THR A 77 11.34 -9.17 -18.65
N TYR A 78 11.22 -7.86 -18.52
CA TYR A 78 10.07 -7.23 -17.87
C TYR A 78 8.77 -7.43 -18.70
N LEU A 79 8.85 -7.26 -20.01
CA LEU A 79 7.71 -7.50 -20.91
C LEU A 79 7.25 -8.96 -20.85
N GLU A 80 8.18 -9.92 -20.80
CA GLU A 80 7.84 -11.34 -20.63
C GLU A 80 7.19 -11.62 -19.28
N LEU A 81 7.66 -11.00 -18.18
CA LEU A 81 7.00 -11.10 -16.88
C LEU A 81 5.56 -10.58 -16.96
N HIS A 82 5.34 -9.43 -17.58
CA HIS A 82 4.01 -8.88 -17.82
C HIS A 82 3.13 -9.82 -18.65
N GLU A 83 3.60 -10.27 -19.81
CA GLU A 83 2.87 -11.15 -20.71
C GLU A 83 2.40 -12.42 -20.00
N ARG A 84 3.23 -12.97 -19.12
CA ARG A 84 2.96 -14.24 -18.44
C ARG A 84 2.18 -14.10 -17.16
N THR A 85 2.16 -12.94 -16.51
CA THR A 85 1.51 -12.75 -15.20
C THR A 85 0.42 -11.68 -15.19
N GLY A 86 0.42 -10.77 -16.13
CA GLY A 86 -0.44 -9.59 -16.17
C GLY A 86 0.03 -8.45 -15.26
N VAL A 87 1.13 -8.60 -14.49
CA VAL A 87 1.62 -7.52 -13.60
C VAL A 87 2.03 -6.29 -14.39
N LYS A 88 1.75 -5.12 -13.84
CA LYS A 88 2.22 -3.85 -14.37
C LYS A 88 3.41 -3.34 -13.58
N PHE A 89 4.10 -2.35 -14.12
CA PHE A 89 5.27 -1.78 -13.47
C PHE A 89 5.06 -0.30 -13.14
N SER A 90 5.39 0.13 -11.90
CA SER A 90 5.88 1.48 -11.71
C SER A 90 7.27 1.56 -12.33
N TRP A 91 7.55 2.62 -13.08
CA TRP A 91 8.78 2.71 -13.84
C TRP A 91 9.56 3.96 -13.45
N GLY A 92 10.66 3.75 -12.72
CA GLY A 92 11.34 4.79 -11.99
C GLY A 92 12.77 5.09 -12.43
N LEU A 93 13.26 6.25 -11.99
CA LEU A 93 14.66 6.66 -12.13
C LEU A 93 15.58 5.90 -11.17
N VAL A 94 14.98 5.31 -10.12
CA VAL A 94 15.65 4.56 -9.04
C VAL A 94 16.75 5.35 -8.31
N SER A 95 17.75 4.68 -7.72
CA SER A 95 18.76 5.31 -6.86
C SER A 95 19.77 6.12 -7.67
N GLY A 96 19.72 7.46 -7.53
CA GLY A 96 20.67 8.36 -8.20
C GLY A 96 20.53 8.49 -9.71
N GLY A 97 19.58 7.79 -10.34
CA GLY A 97 19.36 7.85 -11.79
C GLY A 97 18.83 9.20 -12.26
N THR A 98 19.30 9.65 -13.43
CA THR A 98 18.93 10.95 -14.02
C THR A 98 18.64 10.89 -15.52
N ASP A 99 18.67 9.69 -16.09
CA ASP A 99 18.48 9.47 -17.53
C ASP A 99 17.00 9.45 -17.91
N LEU A 100 16.44 10.63 -18.15
CA LEU A 100 15.05 10.79 -18.56
C LEU A 100 14.81 10.22 -19.98
N GLU A 101 15.77 10.26 -20.88
CA GLU A 101 15.61 9.75 -22.24
C GLU A 101 15.44 8.24 -22.23
N LYS A 102 16.31 7.52 -21.51
CA LYS A 102 16.20 6.08 -21.32
C LYS A 102 14.89 5.70 -20.63
N LEU A 103 14.51 6.45 -19.57
CA LEU A 103 13.27 6.20 -18.84
C LEU A 103 12.04 6.31 -19.74
N LEU A 104 11.92 7.41 -20.49
CA LEU A 104 10.78 7.65 -21.38
C LEU A 104 10.76 6.69 -22.58
N GLY A 105 11.94 6.38 -23.13
CA GLY A 105 12.07 5.43 -24.24
C GLY A 105 11.53 4.04 -23.86
N THR A 106 12.04 3.50 -22.77
CA THR A 106 11.62 2.18 -22.27
C THR A 106 10.17 2.17 -21.78
N ALA A 107 9.70 3.26 -21.18
CA ALA A 107 8.31 3.39 -20.76
C ALA A 107 7.31 3.37 -21.91
N ARG A 108 7.68 3.89 -23.11
CA ARG A 108 6.79 3.79 -24.28
C ARG A 108 6.56 2.33 -24.70
N GLU A 109 7.62 1.52 -24.69
CA GLU A 109 7.49 0.09 -25.01
C GLU A 109 6.62 -0.63 -23.96
N LEU A 110 6.79 -0.32 -22.65
CA LEU A 110 5.91 -0.84 -21.63
C LEU A 110 4.46 -0.36 -21.79
N ALA A 111 4.25 0.89 -22.19
CA ALA A 111 2.93 1.45 -22.42
C ALA A 111 2.22 0.81 -23.62
N GLU A 112 2.94 0.53 -24.71
CA GLU A 112 2.45 -0.17 -25.91
C GLU A 112 2.03 -1.60 -25.57
N ALA A 113 2.76 -2.27 -24.69
CA ALA A 113 2.43 -3.61 -24.20
C ALA A 113 1.32 -3.63 -23.14
N GLY A 114 0.89 -2.47 -22.60
CA GLY A 114 -0.05 -2.40 -21.49
C GLY A 114 0.56 -2.67 -20.10
N ALA A 115 1.88 -2.75 -20.05
CA ALA A 115 2.65 -3.11 -18.85
C ALA A 115 3.01 -1.90 -17.95
N LEU A 116 2.87 -0.67 -18.44
CA LEU A 116 3.16 0.53 -17.64
C LEU A 116 2.00 0.85 -16.69
N LEU A 117 2.30 1.05 -15.42
CA LEU A 117 1.37 1.51 -14.40
C LEU A 117 1.51 3.02 -14.14
N ALA A 118 2.72 3.46 -13.85
CA ALA A 118 3.03 4.80 -13.44
C ALA A 118 4.52 5.12 -13.69
N PHE A 119 4.88 6.39 -13.61
CA PHE A 119 6.27 6.81 -13.46
C PHE A 119 6.58 7.06 -11.99
N GLU A 120 7.81 6.80 -11.59
CA GLU A 120 8.30 7.08 -10.25
C GLU A 120 9.55 7.97 -10.31
N GLY A 121 9.65 8.93 -9.38
CA GLY A 121 10.86 9.73 -9.20
C GLY A 121 12.01 8.91 -8.64
N ASN A 122 13.05 9.61 -8.17
CA ASN A 122 14.21 8.94 -7.58
C ASN A 122 13.84 8.19 -6.30
N ASN A 123 14.49 7.03 -6.14
CA ASN A 123 14.50 6.28 -4.90
C ASN A 123 15.37 6.98 -3.86
N GLU A 124 14.78 7.29 -2.72
CA GLU A 124 15.45 7.75 -1.51
C GLU A 124 16.59 8.74 -1.77
N PRO A 125 16.33 9.90 -2.41
CA PRO A 125 17.37 10.85 -2.68
C PRO A 125 18.00 11.47 -1.43
N ASN A 126 17.43 11.25 -0.24
CA ASN A 126 18.08 11.50 1.04
C ASN A 126 19.26 10.56 1.30
N ASN A 127 19.20 9.32 0.84
CA ASN A 127 20.28 8.33 0.93
C ASN A 127 21.17 8.35 -0.31
N TRP A 128 20.57 8.46 -1.49
CA TRP A 128 21.21 8.34 -2.80
C TRP A 128 21.09 9.65 -3.57
N GLY A 129 21.98 10.60 -3.28
CA GLY A 129 22.00 11.89 -3.95
C GLY A 129 22.05 11.78 -5.47
N VAL A 130 21.54 12.79 -6.15
CA VAL A 130 21.54 12.88 -7.62
C VAL A 130 22.49 13.95 -8.11
N LYS A 131 23.03 13.76 -9.30
CA LYS A 131 23.74 14.82 -10.05
C LYS A 131 22.97 15.13 -11.32
N TYR A 132 22.35 16.31 -11.37
CA TYR A 132 21.50 16.69 -12.48
C TYR A 132 21.83 18.08 -13.00
N LYS A 133 22.06 18.20 -14.32
CA LYS A 133 22.42 19.46 -14.99
C LYS A 133 23.65 20.18 -14.35
N GLY A 134 24.59 19.36 -13.87
CA GLY A 134 25.85 19.89 -13.28
C GLY A 134 25.72 20.24 -11.78
N GLU A 135 24.57 20.07 -11.17
CA GLU A 135 24.33 20.33 -9.74
C GLU A 135 24.17 19.03 -8.98
N ASP A 136 24.68 18.97 -7.75
CA ASP A 136 24.45 17.86 -6.82
C ASP A 136 23.25 18.19 -5.93
N GLY A 137 22.41 17.19 -5.63
CA GLY A 137 21.26 17.34 -4.76
C GLY A 137 20.91 16.08 -3.99
N GLY A 138 20.30 16.25 -2.83
CA GLY A 138 19.98 15.15 -1.93
C GLY A 138 21.21 14.50 -1.30
N GLY A 139 21.08 13.37 -0.62
CA GLY A 139 22.18 12.68 0.04
C GLY A 139 22.97 13.58 0.99
N ARG A 140 24.25 13.71 0.75
CA ARG A 140 25.16 14.60 1.51
C ARG A 140 25.25 16.02 0.97
N ALA A 141 24.55 16.34 -0.12
CA ALA A 141 24.53 17.68 -0.67
C ALA A 141 23.77 18.64 0.26
N LYS A 142 24.19 19.90 0.26
CA LYS A 142 23.52 20.94 1.06
C LYS A 142 22.24 21.48 0.41
N SER A 143 21.94 21.04 -0.79
CA SER A 143 20.79 21.50 -1.58
C SER A 143 19.98 20.33 -2.14
N TRP A 144 18.69 20.54 -2.26
CA TRP A 144 17.77 19.62 -2.93
C TRP A 144 17.38 20.11 -4.33
N LEU A 145 17.99 21.21 -4.78
CA LEU A 145 17.62 21.86 -6.04
C LEU A 145 17.73 20.93 -7.26
N ALA A 146 18.79 20.11 -7.31
CA ALA A 146 18.97 19.15 -8.41
C ALA A 146 17.86 18.08 -8.41
N VAL A 147 17.46 17.57 -7.23
CA VAL A 147 16.34 16.61 -7.07
C VAL A 147 15.04 17.26 -7.52
N ALA A 148 14.75 18.47 -7.06
CA ALA A 148 13.53 19.19 -7.42
C ALA A 148 13.45 19.50 -8.92
N LYS A 149 14.55 19.93 -9.54
CA LYS A 149 14.64 20.17 -11.00
C LYS A 149 14.40 18.87 -11.79
N LEU A 150 15.01 17.76 -11.37
CA LEU A 150 14.85 16.47 -12.02
C LEU A 150 13.41 15.99 -11.96
N GLN A 151 12.77 16.04 -10.79
CA GLN A 151 11.37 15.64 -10.62
C GLN A 151 10.41 16.52 -11.44
N ARG A 152 10.63 17.83 -11.47
CA ARG A 152 9.89 18.76 -12.34
C ARG A 152 10.04 18.39 -13.81
N ASP A 153 11.26 18.14 -14.25
CA ASP A 153 11.56 17.86 -15.66
C ASP A 153 11.01 16.49 -16.07
N LEU A 154 11.04 15.50 -15.18
CA LEU A 154 10.35 14.21 -15.36
C LEU A 154 8.84 14.43 -15.56
N TYR A 155 8.20 15.17 -14.66
CA TYR A 155 6.77 15.46 -14.76
C TYR A 155 6.41 16.14 -16.08
N ALA A 156 7.16 17.20 -16.42
CA ALA A 156 6.95 17.95 -17.66
C ALA A 156 7.16 17.09 -18.91
N ALA A 157 8.17 16.22 -18.91
CA ALA A 157 8.46 15.33 -20.02
C ALA A 157 7.36 14.27 -20.22
N VAL A 158 6.90 13.64 -19.15
CA VAL A 158 5.77 12.67 -19.20
C VAL A 158 4.49 13.36 -19.68
N LYS A 159 4.13 14.51 -19.09
CA LYS A 159 2.89 15.22 -19.45
C LYS A 159 2.93 15.87 -20.83
N GLY A 160 4.10 16.16 -21.36
CA GLY A 160 4.31 16.64 -22.71
C GLY A 160 4.25 15.56 -23.80
N ASP A 161 4.38 14.28 -23.42
CA ASP A 161 4.39 13.16 -24.36
C ASP A 161 2.98 12.70 -24.72
N ALA A 162 2.70 12.48 -26.00
CA ALA A 162 1.36 12.14 -26.49
C ALA A 162 0.88 10.76 -26.00
N VAL A 163 1.79 9.80 -25.79
CA VAL A 163 1.50 8.43 -25.35
C VAL A 163 1.49 8.35 -23.83
N LEU A 164 2.49 8.96 -23.19
CA LEU A 164 2.78 8.78 -21.78
C LEU A 164 1.98 9.69 -20.86
N ARG A 165 1.46 10.83 -21.33
CA ARG A 165 0.74 11.83 -20.50
C ARG A 165 -0.45 11.31 -19.71
N LYS A 166 -1.04 10.20 -20.12
CA LYS A 166 -2.17 9.56 -19.43
C LYS A 166 -1.74 8.80 -18.16
N TYR A 167 -0.47 8.45 -18.04
CA TYR A 167 0.04 7.74 -16.88
C TYR A 167 0.37 8.71 -15.74
N PRO A 168 0.10 8.33 -14.49
CA PRO A 168 0.45 9.16 -13.35
C PRO A 168 1.97 9.20 -13.15
N VAL A 169 2.43 10.33 -12.63
CA VAL A 169 3.80 10.52 -12.14
C VAL A 169 3.75 10.55 -10.62
N TRP A 170 4.36 9.57 -10.00
CA TRP A 170 4.55 9.52 -8.56
C TRP A 170 5.78 10.36 -8.18
N SER A 171 5.73 11.00 -7.02
CA SER A 171 6.85 11.79 -6.56
C SER A 171 8.07 10.93 -6.25
N ILE A 172 9.19 11.59 -5.94
CA ILE A 172 10.30 10.90 -5.28
C ILE A 172 9.79 10.18 -4.05
N SER A 173 10.47 9.09 -3.69
CA SER A 173 10.26 8.40 -2.42
C SER A 173 11.41 8.70 -1.47
N GLU A 174 11.10 8.88 -0.20
CA GLU A 174 12.11 9.00 0.83
C GLU A 174 11.91 7.97 1.91
N ASN A 175 13.01 7.52 2.47
CA ASN A 175 13.01 6.75 3.68
C ASN A 175 12.43 7.63 4.81
N GLY A 176 11.22 7.30 5.21
CA GLY A 176 10.43 8.07 6.16
C GLY A 176 10.83 7.95 7.62
N ALA A 177 12.01 7.43 7.90
CA ALA A 177 12.36 7.05 9.26
C ALA A 177 13.14 8.09 10.04
N GLU A 178 13.49 9.22 9.45
CA GLU A 178 14.42 10.13 10.10
C GLU A 178 13.83 11.50 10.39
N VAL A 179 14.40 12.15 11.42
CA VAL A 179 13.94 13.45 11.94
C VAL A 179 13.91 14.53 10.85
N ASP A 180 14.81 14.44 9.90
CA ASP A 180 14.94 15.36 8.76
C ASP A 180 14.37 14.76 7.48
N ASN A 181 13.48 13.79 7.61
CA ASN A 181 12.79 13.25 6.47
C ASN A 181 12.05 14.36 5.74
N VAL A 182 12.47 14.59 4.55
CA VAL A 182 11.89 15.61 3.71
C VAL A 182 10.92 15.03 2.67
N GLY A 183 10.89 13.73 2.46
CA GLY A 183 9.93 13.01 1.65
C GLY A 183 9.35 13.84 0.50
N LEU A 184 8.06 13.88 0.44
CA LEU A 184 7.35 14.81 -0.43
C LEU A 184 7.72 16.28 -0.15
N GLN A 185 8.25 16.55 1.00
CA GLN A 185 8.57 17.90 1.45
C GLN A 185 9.82 18.48 0.84
N PHE A 186 10.55 17.80 0.00
CA PHE A 186 11.61 18.50 -0.70
C PHE A 186 11.08 19.75 -1.42
N LEU A 187 9.77 19.84 -1.50
CA LEU A 187 9.02 20.99 -2.02
C LEU A 187 8.78 22.08 -0.98
N THR A 188 8.80 21.73 0.31
CA THR A 188 8.83 22.70 1.42
C THR A 188 10.17 22.65 2.12
N ILE A 189 11.07 23.14 1.56
CA ILE A 189 12.45 22.97 1.87
C ILE A 189 12.79 23.46 3.26
N PRO A 190 13.54 22.69 4.04
CA PRO A 190 14.03 23.14 5.34
C PRO A 190 14.74 24.48 5.18
N THR A 191 14.52 25.38 6.13
CA THR A 191 15.20 26.68 6.15
C THR A 191 16.70 26.47 5.95
N GLY A 192 17.26 27.09 4.90
CA GLY A 192 18.67 26.97 4.56
C GLY A 192 19.03 25.94 3.48
N ALA A 193 18.11 25.09 3.05
CA ALA A 193 18.38 24.15 1.96
C ALA A 193 18.38 24.78 0.56
N GLY A 194 17.77 25.96 0.39
CA GLY A 194 17.87 26.76 -0.84
C GLY A 194 17.24 26.15 -2.09
N THR A 195 16.26 25.29 -1.92
CA THR A 195 15.70 24.46 -2.98
C THR A 195 14.27 24.80 -3.38
N LEU A 196 13.77 25.99 -3.01
CA LEU A 196 12.42 26.41 -3.36
C LEU A 196 12.24 26.54 -4.88
N MET A 197 11.24 25.82 -5.37
CA MET A 197 10.76 25.98 -6.74
C MET A 197 9.70 27.08 -6.78
N PRO A 198 9.50 27.75 -7.92
CA PRO A 198 8.44 28.73 -8.07
C PRO A 198 7.05 28.16 -7.73
N GLU A 199 6.19 29.01 -7.15
CA GLU A 199 4.78 28.68 -6.96
C GLU A 199 4.13 28.24 -8.27
N GLY A 200 3.22 27.25 -8.20
CA GLY A 200 2.56 26.68 -9.37
C GLY A 200 3.37 25.63 -10.12
N THR A 201 4.63 25.35 -9.72
CA THR A 201 5.42 24.26 -10.32
C THR A 201 4.78 22.91 -9.98
N ARG A 202 4.54 22.08 -10.98
CA ARG A 202 4.02 20.72 -10.82
C ARG A 202 5.14 19.70 -10.85
N PHE A 203 5.04 18.70 -9.99
CA PHE A 203 6.07 17.68 -9.78
C PHE A 203 5.53 16.26 -9.88
N ALA A 204 4.30 16.02 -9.45
CA ALA A 204 3.70 14.70 -9.38
C ALA A 204 2.18 14.75 -9.42
N ASP A 205 1.58 13.62 -9.78
CA ASP A 205 0.14 13.38 -9.65
C ASP A 205 -0.20 12.69 -8.33
N CYS A 206 0.74 11.93 -7.79
CA CYS A 206 0.59 11.20 -6.52
C CYS A 206 1.78 11.47 -5.61
N ALA A 207 1.48 11.57 -4.35
CA ALA A 207 2.49 11.63 -3.30
C ALA A 207 2.98 10.22 -2.97
N ASN A 208 4.30 10.05 -2.89
CA ASN A 208 4.96 8.78 -2.63
C ASN A 208 5.83 8.86 -1.39
N VAL A 209 5.91 7.76 -0.64
CA VAL A 209 6.76 7.67 0.55
C VAL A 209 7.18 6.23 0.81
N HIS A 210 8.30 6.05 1.52
CA HIS A 210 8.72 4.80 2.12
C HIS A 210 8.42 4.84 3.62
N ASN A 211 7.36 4.18 4.05
CA ASN A 211 6.84 4.23 5.41
C ASN A 211 6.86 2.86 6.07
N TYR A 212 8.03 2.37 6.41
CA TYR A 212 8.19 1.11 7.11
C TYR A 212 7.47 1.11 8.47
N ILE A 213 6.86 -0.02 8.82
CA ILE A 213 6.15 -0.21 10.08
C ILE A 213 7.06 -0.65 11.23
N TYR A 214 8.28 -1.05 10.93
CA TYR A 214 9.27 -1.49 11.89
C TYR A 214 10.67 -1.06 11.47
N HIS A 215 11.44 -0.61 12.45
CA HIS A 215 12.87 -0.36 12.32
C HIS A 215 13.62 -0.90 13.54
N PRO A 216 14.75 -1.62 13.39
CA PRO A 216 15.48 -2.23 14.50
C PRO A 216 15.91 -1.27 15.61
N ALA A 217 16.04 0.02 15.31
CA ALA A 217 16.38 1.05 16.28
C ALA A 217 15.16 1.66 16.98
N SER A 218 13.93 1.26 16.64
CA SER A 218 12.73 1.69 17.36
C SER A 218 12.61 1.00 18.71
N PRO A 219 12.04 1.67 19.72
CA PRO A 219 11.91 1.09 21.07
C PRO A 219 10.96 -0.10 21.14
N HIS A 220 10.03 -0.18 20.22
CA HIS A 220 9.04 -1.25 20.14
C HIS A 220 8.88 -1.75 18.70
N PRO A 221 8.86 -3.07 18.47
CA PRO A 221 8.78 -3.65 17.12
C PRO A 221 7.56 -3.22 16.32
N MET A 222 6.49 -2.79 16.98
CA MET A 222 5.21 -2.50 16.37
C MET A 222 4.71 -1.07 16.61
N ASP A 223 5.56 -0.16 17.05
CA ASP A 223 5.13 1.19 17.39
C ASP A 223 4.60 2.00 16.20
N ASN A 224 4.85 1.56 14.97
CA ASN A 224 4.32 2.19 13.76
C ASN A 224 3.26 1.35 13.01
N LYS A 225 2.90 0.19 13.52
CA LYS A 225 1.96 -0.70 12.85
C LYS A 225 0.54 -0.18 12.87
N THR A 226 0.12 0.30 14.02
CA THR A 226 -1.30 0.49 14.28
C THR A 226 -1.85 1.77 13.66
N TRP A 227 -3.14 1.78 13.41
CA TRP A 227 -3.89 2.96 13.00
C TRP A 227 -3.71 4.12 14.00
N ASN A 228 -3.59 3.77 15.29
CA ASN A 228 -3.38 4.73 16.36
C ASN A 228 -1.93 5.19 16.49
N ALA A 229 -0.99 4.52 15.85
CA ALA A 229 0.41 4.96 15.76
C ALA A 229 0.61 6.07 14.71
N ALA A 230 -0.43 6.83 14.44
CA ALA A 230 -0.37 7.97 13.53
C ALA A 230 0.68 9.00 13.92
N GLU A 231 1.03 9.08 15.19
CA GLU A 231 2.06 9.96 15.71
C GLU A 231 3.01 9.15 16.63
N PRO A 232 3.96 8.44 16.05
CA PRO A 232 4.92 7.69 16.83
C PRO A 232 5.74 8.60 17.73
N GLY A 233 6.15 8.06 18.88
CA GLY A 233 6.94 8.81 19.86
C GLY A 233 8.27 9.32 19.30
N PRO A 234 8.94 10.28 20.00
CA PRO A 234 10.17 10.90 19.50
C PRO A 234 11.33 9.93 19.26
N ALA A 235 11.30 8.77 19.93
CA ALA A 235 12.32 7.73 19.77
C ALA A 235 12.06 6.81 18.58
N CYS A 236 10.88 6.86 17.99
CA CYS A 236 10.54 6.05 16.83
C CYS A 236 11.40 6.44 15.62
N LYS A 237 11.95 5.44 14.94
CA LYS A 237 12.87 5.60 13.82
C LYS A 237 12.21 5.46 12.46
N VAL A 238 10.92 5.19 12.43
CA VAL A 238 10.15 5.09 11.19
C VAL A 238 8.94 6.02 11.23
N ASP A 239 8.43 6.36 10.07
CA ASP A 239 7.27 7.24 9.97
C ASP A 239 5.94 6.57 10.32
N GLY A 240 5.93 5.31 10.56
CA GLY A 240 4.69 4.58 10.77
C GLY A 240 3.84 4.46 9.51
N LEU A 241 2.90 3.55 9.57
CA LEU A 241 2.03 3.27 8.44
C LEU A 241 1.25 4.51 7.97
N TYR A 242 0.86 5.37 8.91
CA TYR A 242 0.14 6.62 8.63
C TYR A 242 0.77 7.82 9.31
N GLY A 243 1.58 7.56 10.32
CA GLY A 243 1.88 8.51 11.36
C GLY A 243 2.52 9.76 10.87
N ASN A 244 3.64 9.62 10.27
CA ASN A 244 4.39 10.78 9.90
C ASN A 244 3.96 11.40 8.58
N TYR A 245 2.99 10.82 7.90
CA TYR A 245 2.32 11.52 6.81
C TYR A 245 1.81 12.88 7.28
N GLY A 246 1.23 12.98 8.45
CA GLY A 246 0.82 14.26 9.04
C GLY A 246 1.97 15.23 9.18
N ARG A 247 3.13 14.79 9.67
CA ARG A 247 4.32 15.63 9.80
C ARG A 247 4.96 15.95 8.47
N THR A 248 5.08 14.98 7.60
CA THR A 248 5.66 15.16 6.27
C THR A 248 4.73 15.93 5.36
N TRP A 249 3.43 15.65 5.40
CA TRP A 249 2.42 16.28 4.56
C TRP A 249 1.88 17.60 5.10
N GLY A 250 2.07 17.88 6.37
CA GLY A 250 1.72 19.17 6.97
C GLY A 250 2.64 20.32 6.57
N ARG A 251 3.70 20.03 5.81
CA ARG A 251 4.56 21.05 5.23
C ARG A 251 4.09 21.39 3.82
N HIS A 252 4.34 22.60 3.41
CA HIS A 252 3.94 23.06 2.09
C HIS A 252 4.91 22.62 1.01
N PHE A 253 4.39 22.04 -0.05
CA PHE A 253 5.14 21.89 -1.28
C PHE A 253 5.21 23.22 -2.02
N ALA A 254 6.36 23.63 -2.46
CA ALA A 254 6.44 24.69 -3.44
C ALA A 254 5.69 24.26 -4.71
N GLY A 255 4.65 25.02 -5.08
CA GLY A 255 3.83 24.72 -6.25
C GLY A 255 2.54 23.96 -5.99
N TYR A 256 2.27 23.56 -4.74
CA TYR A 256 0.98 23.02 -4.33
C TYR A 256 0.43 23.83 -3.15
N SER A 257 -0.87 24.11 -3.16
CA SER A 257 -1.57 24.65 -2.00
C SER A 257 -1.81 23.56 -0.96
N GLU A 258 -2.14 23.94 0.29
CA GLU A 258 -2.49 22.98 1.33
C GLU A 258 -3.64 22.05 0.93
N SER A 259 -4.67 22.62 0.29
CA SER A 259 -5.82 21.84 -0.14
C SER A 259 -5.48 20.86 -1.27
N GLU A 260 -4.64 21.27 -2.21
CA GLU A 260 -4.16 20.37 -3.28
C GLU A 260 -3.30 19.25 -2.70
N LEU A 261 -2.41 19.58 -1.76
CA LEU A 261 -1.58 18.59 -1.10
C LEU A 261 -2.40 17.57 -0.29
N ALA A 262 -3.40 18.04 0.45
CA ALA A 262 -4.30 17.17 1.21
C ALA A 262 -5.11 16.22 0.31
N SER A 263 -5.50 16.70 -0.87
CA SER A 263 -6.28 15.92 -1.85
C SER A 263 -5.44 15.07 -2.79
N LEU A 264 -4.10 15.23 -2.80
CA LEU A 264 -3.23 14.50 -3.69
C LEU A 264 -3.34 12.99 -3.42
N PRO A 265 -3.56 12.15 -4.45
CA PRO A 265 -3.55 10.70 -4.29
C PRO A 265 -2.23 10.22 -3.69
N LYS A 266 -2.29 9.15 -2.93
CA LYS A 266 -1.17 8.62 -2.16
C LYS A 266 -0.77 7.25 -2.65
N VAL A 267 0.54 7.00 -2.66
CA VAL A 267 1.13 5.70 -2.96
C VAL A 267 2.28 5.42 -2.01
N THR A 268 2.53 4.17 -1.76
CA THR A 268 3.72 3.69 -1.06
C THR A 268 4.46 2.74 -1.98
N THR A 269 5.66 3.10 -2.39
CA THR A 269 6.46 2.25 -3.27
C THR A 269 7.42 1.35 -2.52
N GLU A 270 7.55 1.54 -1.20
CA GLU A 270 8.34 0.66 -0.35
C GLU A 270 7.88 0.75 1.11
N THR A 271 7.49 -0.38 1.67
CA THR A 271 7.15 -0.54 3.09
C THR A 271 7.39 -1.98 3.50
N GLY A 272 7.25 -2.29 4.78
CA GLY A 272 7.40 -3.65 5.26
C GLY A 272 7.98 -3.75 6.66
N CYS A 273 8.33 -4.97 7.04
CA CYS A 273 9.11 -5.25 8.24
C CYS A 273 9.99 -6.49 8.04
N THR A 274 11.15 -6.48 8.68
CA THR A 274 12.05 -7.63 8.71
C THR A 274 11.73 -8.55 9.87
N ILE A 275 12.00 -9.84 9.72
CA ILE A 275 12.03 -10.81 10.83
C ILE A 275 13.33 -10.58 11.59
N ASP A 276 13.25 -9.95 12.75
CA ASP A 276 14.39 -9.61 13.59
C ASP A 276 13.98 -9.43 15.05
N GLY A 277 14.82 -9.85 15.97
CA GLY A 277 14.56 -9.72 17.39
C GLY A 277 13.23 -10.34 17.81
N GLU A 278 12.29 -9.50 18.24
CA GLU A 278 10.95 -9.91 18.67
C GLU A 278 9.96 -10.11 17.51
N VAL A 279 10.30 -9.67 16.29
CA VAL A 279 9.44 -9.83 15.12
C VAL A 279 9.56 -11.22 14.56
N THR A 280 8.59 -12.05 14.82
CA THR A 280 8.50 -13.40 14.29
C THR A 280 7.97 -13.43 12.86
N GLU A 281 8.14 -14.55 12.17
CA GLU A 281 7.54 -14.75 10.84
C GLU A 281 6.00 -14.62 10.85
N GLU A 282 5.37 -15.08 11.95
CA GLU A 282 3.94 -14.88 12.18
C GLU A 282 3.56 -13.41 12.22
N MET A 283 4.25 -12.62 13.05
CA MET A 283 4.02 -11.20 13.20
C MET A 283 4.25 -10.45 11.87
N GLN A 284 5.29 -10.81 11.13
CA GLN A 284 5.53 -10.26 9.79
C GLN A 284 4.33 -10.53 8.89
N GLY A 285 3.87 -11.78 8.80
CA GLY A 285 2.76 -12.17 7.93
C GLY A 285 1.47 -11.41 8.23
N LEU A 286 1.09 -11.31 9.51
CA LEU A 286 -0.10 -10.60 9.95
C LEU A 286 -0.01 -9.09 9.67
N ASN A 287 1.17 -8.51 9.94
CA ASN A 287 1.39 -7.09 9.70
C ASN A 287 1.32 -6.71 8.22
N LEU A 288 1.91 -7.52 7.33
CA LEU A 288 1.88 -7.24 5.91
C LEU A 288 0.46 -7.34 5.34
N LEU A 289 -0.36 -8.26 5.85
CA LEU A 289 -1.77 -8.33 5.49
C LEU A 289 -2.54 -7.06 5.90
N SER A 290 -2.45 -6.71 7.17
CA SER A 290 -3.14 -5.52 7.72
C SER A 290 -2.69 -4.25 7.00
N MET A 291 -1.43 -4.15 6.63
CA MET A 291 -0.86 -2.98 5.98
C MET A 291 -1.50 -2.68 4.60
N TYR A 292 -1.72 -3.69 3.76
CA TYR A 292 -2.43 -3.49 2.50
C TYR A 292 -3.86 -2.99 2.73
N LEU A 293 -4.55 -3.56 3.70
CA LEU A 293 -5.92 -3.19 4.06
C LEU A 293 -5.99 -1.77 4.61
N ASP A 294 -5.12 -1.46 5.55
CA ASP A 294 -5.06 -0.18 6.22
C ASP A 294 -4.77 0.96 5.24
N GLN A 295 -3.77 0.81 4.39
CA GLN A 295 -3.43 1.81 3.41
C GLN A 295 -4.56 2.01 2.41
N PHE A 296 -5.12 0.93 1.87
CA PHE A 296 -6.23 1.03 0.94
C PHE A 296 -7.45 1.71 1.57
N LYS A 297 -7.84 1.33 2.80
CA LYS A 297 -8.94 1.97 3.53
C LYS A 297 -8.70 3.48 3.70
N ARG A 298 -7.46 3.90 3.92
CA ARG A 298 -7.09 5.31 4.06
C ARG A 298 -6.93 6.06 2.74
N GLY A 299 -7.18 5.42 1.60
CA GLY A 299 -7.16 6.06 0.29
C GLY A 299 -5.81 6.04 -0.41
N TRP A 300 -4.89 5.15 -0.02
CA TRP A 300 -3.72 4.84 -0.81
C TRP A 300 -4.12 4.06 -2.05
N ASN A 301 -3.70 4.51 -3.21
CA ASN A 301 -4.07 3.86 -4.47
C ASN A 301 -3.24 2.60 -4.75
N HIS A 302 -1.99 2.61 -4.32
CA HIS A 302 -1.06 1.51 -4.54
C HIS A 302 -0.10 1.39 -3.36
N THR A 303 0.19 0.15 -2.98
CA THR A 303 1.12 -0.18 -1.89
C THR A 303 2.06 -1.30 -2.34
N SER A 304 3.36 -1.03 -2.35
CA SER A 304 4.41 -2.03 -2.57
C SER A 304 5.11 -2.39 -1.28
N VAL A 305 5.24 -3.67 -1.02
CA VAL A 305 5.98 -4.20 0.12
C VAL A 305 7.39 -4.59 -0.32
N TYR A 306 8.37 -4.14 0.42
CA TYR A 306 9.74 -4.64 0.35
C TYR A 306 9.87 -5.90 1.21
N LEU A 307 10.00 -7.16 0.66
CA LEU A 307 10.11 -7.42 -0.77
C LEU A 307 9.63 -8.85 -1.08
N LEU A 308 9.60 -9.20 -2.37
CA LEU A 308 9.11 -10.50 -2.83
C LEU A 308 9.93 -11.68 -2.27
N ARG A 309 11.28 -11.61 -2.36
CA ARG A 309 12.21 -12.65 -1.88
C ARG A 309 13.39 -12.01 -1.16
N ASP A 310 13.82 -12.63 -0.08
CA ASP A 310 15.01 -12.19 0.66
C ASP A 310 16.19 -11.94 -0.24
N ARG A 311 16.88 -10.84 -0.03
CA ARG A 311 18.08 -10.50 -0.78
C ARG A 311 19.26 -11.43 -0.43
N THR A 312 20.07 -11.70 -1.43
CA THR A 312 21.28 -12.51 -1.31
C THR A 312 22.54 -11.71 -1.60
N ASP A 313 22.38 -10.49 -2.08
CA ASP A 313 23.41 -9.58 -2.56
C ASP A 313 23.74 -8.46 -1.57
N GLU A 314 23.01 -8.36 -0.46
CA GLU A 314 23.27 -7.41 0.61
C GLU A 314 23.63 -8.08 1.91
N GLY A 315 24.48 -7.41 2.69
CA GLY A 315 24.82 -7.81 4.05
C GLY A 315 23.74 -7.44 5.06
N GLY A 316 23.90 -7.93 6.29
CA GLY A 316 22.95 -7.69 7.36
C GLY A 316 21.73 -8.61 7.31
N ASN A 317 20.71 -8.26 8.10
CA ASN A 317 19.47 -9.02 8.12
C ASN A 317 18.56 -8.58 6.96
N GLN A 318 18.38 -9.48 5.99
CA GLN A 318 17.56 -9.26 4.79
C GLN A 318 16.26 -10.09 4.79
N SER A 319 15.78 -10.48 5.98
CA SER A 319 14.57 -11.31 6.13
C SER A 319 13.27 -10.48 6.00
N PHE A 320 13.15 -9.72 4.93
CA PHE A 320 11.97 -8.92 4.58
C PHE A 320 10.99 -9.65 3.66
N GLY A 321 11.45 -10.73 3.01
CA GLY A 321 10.75 -11.36 1.89
C GLY A 321 9.44 -12.05 2.27
N PHE A 322 8.48 -12.02 1.34
CA PHE A 322 7.37 -12.98 1.32
C PHE A 322 7.88 -14.42 1.13
N PHE A 323 8.99 -14.55 0.43
CA PHE A 323 9.68 -15.81 0.21
C PHE A 323 11.11 -15.71 0.76
N ASP A 324 11.60 -16.80 1.29
CA ASP A 324 12.99 -16.89 1.73
C ASP A 324 13.97 -16.94 0.53
N ARG A 325 15.27 -17.07 0.85
CA ARG A 325 16.34 -17.13 -0.17
C ARG A 325 16.19 -18.31 -1.13
N ASP A 326 15.57 -19.39 -0.67
CA ASP A 326 15.38 -20.64 -1.42
C ASP A 326 14.03 -20.71 -2.12
N TYR A 327 13.31 -19.57 -2.19
CA TYR A 327 11.97 -19.44 -2.78
C TYR A 327 10.86 -20.17 -2.02
N THR A 328 11.08 -20.54 -0.76
CA THR A 328 10.06 -21.13 0.10
C THR A 328 9.13 -20.04 0.59
N PRO A 329 7.80 -20.20 0.43
CA PRO A 329 6.83 -19.21 0.90
C PRO A 329 6.85 -19.13 2.43
N ARG A 330 6.95 -17.93 2.96
CA ARG A 330 6.74 -17.62 4.36
C ARG A 330 5.25 -17.44 4.68
N LYS A 331 4.92 -17.31 5.95
CA LYS A 331 3.56 -17.02 6.39
C LYS A 331 2.97 -15.78 5.71
N ALA A 332 3.77 -14.75 5.48
CA ALA A 332 3.36 -13.58 4.71
C ALA A 332 2.84 -13.93 3.31
N ALA A 333 3.58 -14.77 2.57
CA ALA A 333 3.15 -15.24 1.25
C ALA A 333 1.89 -16.12 1.32
N LEU A 334 1.85 -17.02 2.30
CA LEU A 334 0.71 -17.92 2.50
C LEU A 334 -0.57 -17.15 2.82
N TYR A 335 -0.49 -16.20 3.75
CA TYR A 335 -1.66 -15.42 4.18
C TYR A 335 -2.15 -14.50 3.08
N LEU A 336 -1.25 -13.85 2.35
CA LEU A 336 -1.61 -13.03 1.20
C LEU A 336 -2.22 -13.88 0.09
N HIS A 337 -1.64 -15.06 -0.22
CA HIS A 337 -2.21 -16.02 -1.16
C HIS A 337 -3.65 -16.39 -0.80
N ASN A 338 -3.88 -16.69 0.47
CA ASN A 338 -5.21 -17.04 0.93
C ASN A 338 -6.18 -15.86 0.79
N LEU A 339 -5.79 -14.66 1.22
CA LEU A 339 -6.61 -13.45 1.10
C LEU A 339 -6.96 -13.15 -0.37
N THR A 340 -5.96 -13.11 -1.25
CA THR A 340 -6.17 -12.80 -2.67
C THR A 340 -7.00 -13.88 -3.37
N THR A 341 -6.85 -15.16 -2.99
CA THR A 341 -7.66 -16.27 -3.49
C THR A 341 -9.11 -16.17 -3.02
N ILE A 342 -9.36 -15.81 -1.76
CA ILE A 342 -10.71 -15.62 -1.22
C ILE A 342 -11.40 -14.47 -1.94
N LEU A 343 -10.74 -13.33 -2.03
CA LEU A 343 -11.29 -12.12 -2.64
C LEU A 343 -11.45 -12.24 -4.16
N GLY A 344 -10.55 -12.95 -4.84
CA GLY A 344 -10.56 -13.15 -6.28
C GLY A 344 -11.68 -14.06 -6.79
N LYS A 345 -12.44 -14.68 -5.90
CA LYS A 345 -13.64 -15.44 -6.31
C LYS A 345 -14.68 -14.48 -6.89
N GLY A 346 -15.00 -14.67 -8.17
CA GLY A 346 -15.93 -13.79 -8.88
C GLY A 346 -15.29 -12.51 -9.40
N GLU A 347 -13.95 -12.48 -9.60
CA GLU A 347 -13.32 -11.44 -10.41
C GLU A 347 -13.86 -11.43 -11.82
N GLY A 348 -14.35 -10.31 -12.24
CA GLY A 348 -14.86 -10.00 -13.57
C GLY A 348 -15.37 -8.58 -13.56
N GLY A 349 -15.37 -7.90 -14.68
CA GLY A 349 -15.85 -6.52 -14.71
C GLY A 349 -17.35 -6.45 -14.45
N ARG A 350 -17.78 -5.87 -13.34
CA ARG A 350 -19.15 -5.42 -13.18
C ARG A 350 -19.26 -4.00 -13.75
N GLU A 351 -20.14 -3.81 -14.70
CA GLU A 351 -20.60 -2.50 -15.10
C GLU A 351 -21.76 -2.11 -14.16
N GLY A 352 -21.56 -1.15 -13.28
CA GLY A 352 -22.61 -0.62 -12.40
C GLY A 352 -22.07 0.26 -11.27
N ALA A 353 -22.97 1.00 -10.64
CA ALA A 353 -22.64 1.75 -9.44
C ALA A 353 -22.37 0.79 -8.27
N ALA A 354 -21.45 1.16 -7.40
CA ALA A 354 -21.19 0.44 -6.16
C ALA A 354 -22.46 0.35 -5.31
N GLU A 355 -22.74 -0.83 -4.78
CA GLU A 355 -23.90 -1.04 -3.91
C GLU A 355 -23.57 -0.68 -2.46
N GLU A 356 -24.59 -0.44 -1.67
CA GLU A 356 -24.51 -0.07 -0.26
C GLU A 356 -24.94 -1.26 0.61
N LEU A 357 -24.19 -1.47 1.68
CA LEU A 357 -24.56 -2.42 2.73
C LEU A 357 -24.74 -1.67 4.05
N ASN A 358 -25.87 -1.92 4.69
CA ASN A 358 -26.14 -1.37 6.00
C ASN A 358 -25.76 -2.39 7.07
N TYR A 359 -24.75 -2.07 7.88
CA TYR A 359 -24.28 -2.89 8.99
C TYR A 359 -23.71 -2.07 10.14
N THR A 360 -23.53 -2.70 11.29
CA THR A 360 -22.76 -2.18 12.42
C THR A 360 -21.82 -3.25 12.95
N ILE A 361 -20.77 -2.83 13.64
CA ILE A 361 -19.87 -3.71 14.37
C ILE A 361 -19.94 -3.31 15.83
N ASP A 362 -20.44 -4.21 16.68
CA ASP A 362 -20.61 -3.99 18.11
C ASP A 362 -19.62 -4.85 18.90
N GLY A 363 -19.33 -4.47 20.15
CA GLY A 363 -18.42 -5.20 21.04
C GLY A 363 -17.14 -4.43 21.35
N GLU A 364 -16.00 -5.10 21.37
CA GLU A 364 -14.69 -4.53 21.68
C GLU A 364 -14.08 -3.88 20.43
N THR A 365 -14.56 -2.69 20.08
CA THR A 365 -14.23 -2.04 18.78
C THR A 365 -13.08 -1.03 18.83
N GLY A 366 -12.38 -0.91 19.95
CA GLY A 366 -11.36 0.13 20.16
C GLY A 366 -10.18 0.08 19.21
N THR A 367 -9.84 -1.10 18.70
CA THR A 367 -8.75 -1.34 17.76
C THR A 367 -9.22 -2.00 16.45
N VAL A 368 -10.55 -2.07 16.24
CA VAL A 368 -11.16 -2.79 15.13
C VAL A 368 -11.41 -1.87 13.94
N HIS A 369 -11.07 -2.36 12.78
CA HIS A 369 -11.31 -1.72 11.48
C HIS A 369 -12.09 -2.64 10.56
N ASP A 370 -12.68 -2.05 9.53
CA ASP A 370 -13.45 -2.74 8.52
C ASP A 370 -13.21 -2.16 7.13
N LEU A 371 -13.38 -2.96 6.11
CA LEU A 371 -13.35 -2.55 4.71
C LEU A 371 -14.45 -3.31 3.97
N LEU A 372 -15.41 -2.59 3.42
CA LEU A 372 -16.46 -3.18 2.60
C LEU A 372 -16.07 -3.16 1.13
N LEU A 373 -15.96 -4.35 0.55
CA LEU A 373 -15.71 -4.57 -0.87
C LEU A 373 -16.94 -5.23 -1.52
N GLU A 374 -17.03 -5.12 -2.84
CA GLU A 374 -18.02 -5.82 -3.65
C GLU A 374 -17.33 -6.42 -4.87
N ASN A 375 -17.55 -7.71 -5.11
CA ASN A 375 -17.04 -8.37 -6.31
C ASN A 375 -17.98 -8.21 -7.50
N SER A 376 -17.54 -8.61 -8.70
CA SER A 376 -18.32 -8.48 -9.93
C SER A 376 -19.61 -9.32 -9.97
N ALA A 377 -19.75 -10.27 -9.06
CA ALA A 377 -20.97 -11.07 -8.92
C ALA A 377 -22.01 -10.40 -7.98
N GLY A 378 -21.70 -9.22 -7.43
CA GLY A 378 -22.57 -8.52 -6.48
C GLY A 378 -22.57 -9.15 -5.07
N VAL A 379 -21.49 -9.85 -4.72
CA VAL A 379 -21.28 -10.38 -3.37
C VAL A 379 -20.46 -9.37 -2.59
N PHE A 380 -20.98 -8.96 -1.45
CA PHE A 380 -20.22 -8.12 -0.52
C PHE A 380 -19.15 -8.95 0.19
N GLN A 381 -17.96 -8.39 0.31
CA GLN A 381 -16.85 -8.96 1.04
C GLN A 381 -16.42 -7.95 2.11
N LEU A 382 -17.00 -8.10 3.30
CA LEU A 382 -16.66 -7.28 4.46
C LEU A 382 -15.43 -7.87 5.14
N ILE A 383 -14.31 -7.15 5.09
CA ILE A 383 -13.08 -7.52 5.77
C ILE A 383 -13.06 -6.79 7.11
N VAL A 384 -12.85 -7.54 8.20
CA VAL A 384 -12.78 -6.99 9.57
C VAL A 384 -11.46 -7.44 10.20
N TRP A 385 -10.72 -6.51 10.81
CA TRP A 385 -9.45 -6.82 11.49
C TRP A 385 -9.26 -5.95 12.73
N ASP A 386 -8.39 -6.39 13.61
CA ASP A 386 -7.94 -5.60 14.75
C ASP A 386 -6.44 -5.27 14.67
N GLU A 387 -5.99 -4.36 15.50
CA GLU A 387 -4.59 -3.96 15.62
C GLU A 387 -3.96 -4.38 16.96
N ARG A 388 -4.57 -5.29 17.68
CA ARG A 388 -3.97 -5.80 18.91
C ARG A 388 -2.68 -6.53 18.62
N LEU A 389 -1.63 -6.19 19.35
CA LEU A 389 -0.38 -6.95 19.31
C LEU A 389 -0.50 -8.28 20.07
N THR A 390 -1.36 -8.31 21.08
CA THR A 390 -1.65 -9.49 21.91
C THR A 390 -3.11 -9.46 22.37
N GLY A 391 -3.68 -10.64 22.59
CA GLY A 391 -5.07 -10.77 23.02
C GLY A 391 -6.03 -10.91 21.84
N LYS A 392 -7.29 -10.65 22.11
CA LYS A 392 -8.38 -10.82 21.15
C LYS A 392 -9.42 -9.72 21.36
N ASP A 393 -10.11 -9.35 20.30
CA ASP A 393 -11.31 -8.52 20.34
C ASP A 393 -12.51 -9.35 19.93
N GLU A 394 -13.55 -9.39 20.77
CA GLU A 394 -14.80 -10.07 20.47
C GLU A 394 -15.80 -9.06 19.92
N VAL A 395 -16.18 -9.23 18.67
CA VAL A 395 -17.11 -8.32 18.00
C VAL A 395 -18.26 -9.07 17.34
N THR A 396 -19.36 -8.35 17.12
CA THR A 396 -20.52 -8.87 16.38
C THR A 396 -20.82 -7.93 15.22
N VAL A 397 -20.73 -8.44 14.01
CA VAL A 397 -21.23 -7.76 12.80
C VAL A 397 -22.76 -7.96 12.77
N LYS A 398 -23.50 -6.86 12.76
CA LYS A 398 -24.96 -6.85 12.64
C LYS A 398 -25.37 -6.29 11.29
N LEU A 399 -26.10 -7.09 10.53
CA LEU A 399 -26.63 -6.75 9.21
C LEU A 399 -28.07 -6.20 9.34
N ASN A 400 -28.39 -5.23 8.51
CA ASN A 400 -29.78 -4.77 8.42
C ASN A 400 -30.65 -5.83 7.72
N GLY A 401 -31.26 -6.68 8.52
CA GLY A 401 -32.05 -7.81 8.07
C GLY A 401 -31.23 -9.08 7.81
N LYS A 402 -31.96 -10.18 7.64
CA LYS A 402 -31.37 -11.49 7.37
C LYS A 402 -30.86 -11.56 5.94
N LYS A 403 -29.69 -12.15 5.76
CA LYS A 403 -29.06 -12.42 4.47
C LYS A 403 -29.13 -13.91 4.18
N ASP A 404 -29.43 -14.25 2.93
CA ASP A 404 -29.65 -15.63 2.49
C ASP A 404 -28.40 -16.50 2.66
N SER A 405 -27.22 -15.91 2.45
CA SER A 405 -25.93 -16.57 2.61
C SER A 405 -24.93 -15.65 3.28
N VAL A 406 -24.27 -16.15 4.30
CA VAL A 406 -23.11 -15.50 4.93
C VAL A 406 -22.03 -16.55 5.15
N VAL A 407 -20.81 -16.25 4.72
CA VAL A 407 -19.66 -17.15 4.82
C VAL A 407 -18.48 -16.40 5.40
N VAL A 408 -17.81 -16.98 6.38
CA VAL A 408 -16.63 -16.38 7.01
C VAL A 408 -15.39 -17.17 6.65
N TYR A 409 -14.36 -16.45 6.23
CA TYR A 409 -13.05 -16.97 5.94
C TYR A 409 -12.00 -16.34 6.84
N ASP A 410 -11.03 -17.15 7.22
CA ASP A 410 -9.82 -16.72 7.92
C ASP A 410 -8.60 -16.99 7.02
N PRO A 411 -8.00 -15.94 6.43
CA PRO A 411 -6.84 -16.11 5.56
C PRO A 411 -5.63 -16.76 6.25
N THR A 412 -5.54 -16.71 7.57
CA THR A 412 -4.46 -17.38 8.32
C THR A 412 -4.67 -18.89 8.44
N ALA A 413 -5.93 -19.33 8.37
CA ALA A 413 -6.30 -20.75 8.40
C ALA A 413 -6.37 -21.39 7.00
N GLY A 414 -6.56 -20.60 5.94
CA GLY A 414 -6.60 -21.07 4.56
C GLY A 414 -7.70 -20.43 3.72
N VAL A 415 -8.01 -21.08 2.59
CA VAL A 415 -9.02 -20.59 1.61
C VAL A 415 -10.42 -21.20 1.80
N LYS A 416 -10.58 -22.10 2.76
CA LYS A 416 -11.87 -22.71 3.07
C LYS A 416 -12.60 -21.88 4.10
N ALA A 417 -13.94 -21.84 3.99
CA ALA A 417 -14.78 -21.22 4.98
C ALA A 417 -14.55 -21.83 6.36
N VAL A 418 -14.41 -20.98 7.38
CA VAL A 418 -14.35 -21.38 8.79
C VAL A 418 -15.73 -21.40 9.42
N TRP A 419 -16.68 -20.67 8.85
CA TRP A 419 -18.09 -20.68 9.23
C TRP A 419 -18.99 -20.33 8.05
N ALA A 420 -20.18 -20.88 8.02
CA ALA A 420 -21.22 -20.54 7.06
C ALA A 420 -22.60 -20.60 7.72
N GLY A 421 -23.47 -19.67 7.36
CA GLY A 421 -24.84 -19.58 7.88
C GLY A 421 -25.81 -19.09 6.81
N GLU A 422 -27.04 -19.59 6.88
CA GLU A 422 -28.16 -19.12 6.08
C GLU A 422 -29.08 -18.27 6.94
N TRP A 423 -29.69 -17.23 6.35
CA TRP A 423 -30.64 -16.33 7.02
C TRP A 423 -30.04 -15.63 8.26
N ALA A 424 -28.74 -15.37 8.20
CA ALA A 424 -28.03 -14.72 9.29
C ALA A 424 -28.19 -13.20 9.24
N SER A 425 -28.32 -12.58 10.41
CA SER A 425 -28.28 -11.12 10.60
C SER A 425 -27.24 -10.68 11.62
N GLU A 426 -26.62 -11.62 12.32
CA GLU A 426 -25.58 -11.36 13.31
C GLU A 426 -24.48 -12.40 13.13
N ILE A 427 -23.23 -11.94 13.09
CA ILE A 427 -22.04 -12.76 12.92
C ILE A 427 -21.05 -12.40 14.03
N GLY A 428 -20.84 -13.33 14.97
CA GLY A 428 -19.80 -13.20 15.99
C GLY A 428 -18.42 -13.46 15.40
N LEU A 429 -17.47 -12.58 15.65
CA LEU A 429 -16.09 -12.71 15.22
C LEU A 429 -15.16 -12.58 16.42
N THR A 430 -14.15 -13.44 16.46
CA THR A 430 -12.99 -13.30 17.35
C THR A 430 -11.81 -12.87 16.54
N LEU A 431 -11.34 -11.66 16.74
CA LEU A 431 -10.21 -11.07 16.01
C LEU A 431 -8.94 -11.19 16.86
N SER A 432 -7.82 -11.51 16.23
CA SER A 432 -6.53 -11.66 16.92
C SER A 432 -5.38 -11.19 16.03
N ASN A 433 -5.32 -9.89 15.76
CA ASN A 433 -4.30 -9.25 14.96
C ASN A 433 -4.25 -9.73 13.49
N HIS A 434 -5.36 -10.23 12.96
CA HIS A 434 -5.47 -10.64 11.56
C HIS A 434 -6.85 -10.31 10.98
N PRO A 435 -6.95 -10.14 9.66
CA PRO A 435 -8.24 -9.94 9.02
C PRO A 435 -9.02 -11.24 8.91
N VAL A 436 -10.35 -11.12 9.02
CA VAL A 436 -11.32 -12.11 8.57
C VAL A 436 -12.17 -11.53 7.45
N VAL A 437 -12.61 -12.36 6.52
CA VAL A 437 -13.47 -11.95 5.41
C VAL A 437 -14.85 -12.53 5.60
N VAL A 438 -15.87 -11.67 5.63
CA VAL A 438 -17.28 -12.05 5.71
C VAL A 438 -17.90 -11.82 4.34
N GLU A 439 -18.13 -12.88 3.59
CA GLU A 439 -18.88 -12.81 2.33
C GLU A 439 -20.39 -12.80 2.63
N ILE A 440 -21.10 -11.83 2.05
CA ILE A 440 -22.52 -11.58 2.25
C ILE A 440 -23.16 -11.48 0.87
N GLY A 441 -24.05 -12.43 0.55
CA GLY A 441 -24.69 -12.48 -0.75
C GLY A 441 -26.02 -13.20 -0.71
N ALA A 442 -26.73 -13.23 -1.86
CA ALA A 442 -27.85 -14.09 -2.07
C ALA A 442 -27.35 -15.50 -2.39
N LEU A 443 -27.99 -16.51 -1.85
CA LEU A 443 -27.86 -17.88 -2.34
C LEU A 443 -28.30 -17.90 -3.81
N ARG A 444 -27.37 -18.24 -4.70
CA ARG A 444 -27.68 -18.48 -6.11
C ARG A 444 -27.92 -19.97 -6.36
#